data_cdd3a304676db2c7e98594bf12d3a49e
#
_entry.id   cdd3a304676db2c7e98594bf12d3a49e
#
_cell.length_a   1.000
_cell.length_b   1.000
_cell.length_c   1.000
_cell.angle_alpha   90.00
_cell.angle_beta   90.00
_cell.angle_gamma   90.00
#
_symmetry.space_group_name_H-M   'P 1'
#
loop_
_entity.id
_entity.type
_entity.pdbx_description
1 polymer ?
#
loop_
_entity_poly.entity_id
_entity_poly.type
_entity_poly.pdbx_seq_one_letter_code
_entity_poly.pdbx_strand_id
1 'polypeptide(L)'
;MYSMYSSFKAFGVLLRLGVALFLPLLGGGCGYERLEDRACPPEGTALRWEPFGKEYLRRYCQGCHAEGARAEGHGVPAGYDFGTHEVVLARRERIFARAAGSNTTMPPGPYDPPAEEREKLAEWLACGAP
;
A
#
# COMPACT_ATOMS: atom_id res chain seq x y z
N MET A 1 86.74 8.82 -13.61
CA MET A 1 86.46 9.83 -14.64
C MET A 1 85.05 9.88 -15.02
N TYR A 2 84.41 11.04 -14.85
CA TYR A 2 83.05 11.47 -15.32
C TYR A 2 81.85 10.61 -14.96
N SER A 3 81.09 10.87 -13.91
CA SER A 3 80.03 11.88 -13.75
C SER A 3 79.08 11.98 -14.94
N MET A 4 77.90 11.58 -14.75
CA MET A 4 76.73 12.28 -15.29
C MET A 4 75.47 11.94 -14.49
N TYR A 5 75.03 12.94 -13.73
CA TYR A 5 73.74 13.09 -13.09
C TYR A 5 72.63 13.14 -14.17
N SER A 6 71.56 12.39 -14.01
CA SER A 6 70.35 12.72 -14.73
C SER A 6 69.13 12.62 -13.76
N SER A 7 68.64 13.82 -13.47
CA SER A 7 67.41 14.04 -12.70
C SER A 7 66.17 13.43 -13.39
N PHE A 8 65.54 12.51 -12.74
CA PHE A 8 64.16 12.19 -13.10
C PHE A 8 63.18 12.97 -12.21
N LYS A 9 62.59 13.98 -12.84
CA LYS A 9 61.47 14.76 -12.26
C LYS A 9 60.26 13.82 -12.07
N ALA A 10 59.87 13.65 -10.81
CA ALA A 10 58.64 12.99 -10.45
C ALA A 10 57.44 13.85 -10.91
N PHE A 11 56.72 13.37 -11.90
CA PHE A 11 55.43 13.94 -12.28
C PHE A 11 54.35 13.31 -11.40
N GLY A 12 53.97 14.00 -10.35
CA GLY A 12 52.86 13.62 -9.47
C GLY A 12 51.52 13.79 -10.19
N VAL A 13 50.96 12.72 -10.66
CA VAL A 13 49.57 12.70 -11.13
C VAL A 13 48.65 12.58 -9.92
N LEU A 14 48.12 13.71 -9.50
CA LEU A 14 47.02 13.77 -8.51
C LEU A 14 45.72 13.21 -9.15
N LEU A 15 45.49 11.92 -8.95
CA LEU A 15 44.21 11.28 -9.29
C LEU A 15 43.17 11.73 -8.26
N ARG A 16 42.43 12.78 -8.57
CA ARG A 16 41.26 13.21 -7.80
C ARG A 16 40.13 12.18 -8.02
N LEU A 17 40.01 11.23 -7.09
CA LEU A 17 38.85 10.39 -6.96
C LEU A 17 37.65 11.25 -6.53
N GLY A 18 36.85 11.69 -7.51
CA GLY A 18 35.56 12.29 -7.28
C GLY A 18 34.59 11.22 -6.80
N VAL A 19 34.39 11.10 -5.49
CA VAL A 19 33.29 10.33 -4.93
C VAL A 19 31.99 11.09 -5.27
N ALA A 20 31.33 10.67 -6.34
CA ALA A 20 29.97 11.11 -6.64
C ALA A 20 29.05 10.52 -5.57
N LEU A 21 28.68 11.36 -4.60
CA LEU A 21 27.68 11.04 -3.60
C LEU A 21 26.32 10.94 -4.31
N PHE A 22 25.96 9.73 -4.74
CA PHE A 22 24.60 9.44 -5.22
C PHE A 22 23.67 9.49 -4.00
N LEU A 23 23.07 10.67 -3.74
CA LEU A 23 21.89 10.74 -2.87
C LEU A 23 20.75 10.05 -3.61
N PRO A 24 20.18 8.96 -3.07
CA PRO A 24 18.92 8.49 -3.58
C PRO A 24 17.87 9.57 -3.27
N LEU A 25 17.35 10.21 -4.29
CA LEU A 25 16.11 10.98 -4.21
C LEU A 25 15.03 9.99 -3.77
N LEU A 26 14.76 9.97 -2.47
CA LEU A 26 13.56 9.35 -1.92
C LEU A 26 12.36 10.16 -2.47
N GLY A 27 11.96 9.82 -3.68
CA GLY A 27 10.71 10.27 -4.26
C GLY A 27 9.56 9.69 -3.45
N GLY A 28 9.20 10.35 -2.36
CA GLY A 28 7.95 10.13 -1.66
C GLY A 28 6.82 10.51 -2.60
N GLY A 29 6.42 9.60 -3.48
CA GLY A 29 5.22 9.76 -4.27
C GLY A 29 4.02 9.84 -3.33
N CYS A 30 3.26 10.94 -3.39
CA CYS A 30 1.94 11.03 -2.79
C CYS A 30 0.98 10.09 -3.54
N GLY A 31 1.13 8.80 -3.34
CA GLY A 31 0.28 7.75 -3.88
C GLY A 31 -0.32 6.93 -2.74
N TYR A 32 -1.56 6.50 -2.90
CA TYR A 32 -2.13 5.49 -2.03
C TYR A 32 -1.54 4.12 -2.34
N GLU A 33 -1.46 3.28 -1.32
CA GLU A 33 -1.00 1.91 -1.43
C GLU A 33 -1.92 1.12 -2.39
N ARG A 34 -1.33 0.28 -3.25
CA ARG A 34 -2.08 -0.55 -4.21
C ARG A 34 -2.09 -1.98 -3.73
N LEU A 35 -3.15 -2.70 -4.05
CA LEU A 35 -3.28 -4.10 -3.65
C LEU A 35 -2.14 -4.96 -4.20
N GLU A 36 -1.68 -4.69 -5.41
CA GLU A 36 -0.58 -5.41 -6.07
C GLU A 36 0.79 -5.20 -5.42
N ASP A 37 0.95 -4.09 -4.67
CA ASP A 37 2.18 -3.77 -3.95
C ASP A 37 2.19 -4.41 -2.54
N ARG A 38 1.06 -4.97 -2.11
CA ARG A 38 0.89 -5.61 -0.80
C ARG A 38 1.03 -7.14 -0.91
N ALA A 39 2.12 -7.67 -0.38
CA ALA A 39 2.31 -9.11 -0.33
C ALA A 39 1.41 -9.76 0.72
N CYS A 40 0.78 -10.89 0.39
CA CYS A 40 0.24 -11.81 1.38
C CYS A 40 1.40 -12.50 2.11
N PRO A 41 1.38 -12.64 3.45
CA PRO A 41 2.39 -13.39 4.18
C PRO A 41 2.58 -14.82 3.60
N PRO A 42 3.80 -15.37 3.62
CA PRO A 42 4.07 -16.70 3.07
C PRO A 42 3.22 -17.83 3.68
N GLU A 43 2.87 -17.68 4.95
CA GLU A 43 1.96 -18.58 5.68
C GLU A 43 0.48 -18.33 5.39
N GLY A 44 0.17 -17.32 4.58
CA GLY A 44 -1.19 -16.88 4.33
C GLY A 44 -1.74 -16.00 5.46
N THR A 45 -3.05 -15.91 5.55
CA THR A 45 -3.74 -15.18 6.62
C THR A 45 -4.70 -16.08 7.41
N ALA A 46 -4.81 -15.83 8.71
CA ALA A 46 -5.84 -16.45 9.55
C ALA A 46 -7.22 -15.77 9.41
N LEU A 47 -7.26 -14.60 8.79
CA LEU A 47 -8.49 -13.84 8.58
C LEU A 47 -9.36 -14.54 7.52
N ARG A 48 -10.65 -14.62 7.78
CA ARG A 48 -11.62 -15.28 6.89
C ARG A 48 -12.82 -14.37 6.67
N TRP A 49 -13.60 -14.68 5.65
CA TRP A 49 -14.88 -13.99 5.43
C TRP A 49 -15.72 -13.97 6.72
N GLU A 50 -15.91 -15.10 7.34
CA GLU A 50 -16.44 -15.16 8.71
C GLU A 50 -15.36 -15.67 9.68
N PRO A 51 -15.14 -14.98 10.82
CA PRO A 51 -15.91 -13.83 11.34
C PRO A 51 -15.38 -12.45 10.94
N PHE A 52 -14.20 -12.33 10.27
CA PHE A 52 -13.53 -11.04 10.11
C PHE A 52 -14.15 -10.17 9.00
N GLY A 53 -14.12 -10.63 7.75
CA GLY A 53 -14.46 -9.79 6.58
C GLY A 53 -15.90 -9.27 6.66
N LYS A 54 -16.85 -10.15 6.89
CA LYS A 54 -18.27 -9.82 7.02
C LYS A 54 -18.54 -8.82 8.14
N GLU A 55 -17.95 -9.04 9.32
CA GLU A 55 -18.16 -8.15 10.47
C GLU A 55 -17.50 -6.79 10.26
N TYR A 56 -16.29 -6.76 9.68
CA TYR A 56 -15.62 -5.50 9.32
C TYR A 56 -16.48 -4.66 8.38
N LEU A 57 -16.95 -5.27 7.29
CA LEU A 57 -17.77 -4.57 6.28
C LEU A 57 -19.10 -4.12 6.86
N ARG A 58 -19.75 -4.97 7.67
CA ARG A 58 -20.98 -4.60 8.37
C ARG A 58 -20.80 -3.37 9.25
N ARG A 59 -19.69 -3.32 10.00
CA ARG A 59 -19.43 -2.23 10.95
C ARG A 59 -19.07 -0.93 10.27
N TYR A 60 -18.22 -0.96 9.25
CA TYR A 60 -17.60 0.24 8.70
C TYR A 60 -18.10 0.63 7.30
N CYS A 61 -18.72 -0.26 6.58
CA CYS A 61 -19.05 -0.04 5.17
C CYS A 61 -20.54 -0.09 4.86
N GLN A 62 -21.28 -1.04 5.43
CA GLN A 62 -22.66 -1.32 5.03
C GLN A 62 -23.65 -0.22 5.42
N GLY A 63 -23.29 0.73 6.28
CA GLY A 63 -24.13 1.92 6.50
C GLY A 63 -24.43 2.68 5.21
N CYS A 64 -23.51 2.63 4.22
CA CYS A 64 -23.71 3.22 2.90
C CYS A 64 -23.66 2.17 1.77
N HIS A 65 -22.99 1.05 1.97
CA HIS A 65 -22.75 0.00 0.97
C HIS A 65 -23.60 -1.27 1.23
N ALA A 66 -24.84 -1.13 1.65
CA ALA A 66 -25.83 -2.19 1.73
C ALA A 66 -26.89 -2.07 0.63
N GLU A 67 -27.59 -3.15 0.33
CA GLU A 67 -28.61 -3.20 -0.71
C GLU A 67 -29.67 -2.11 -0.57
N GLY A 68 -30.13 -1.81 0.63
CA GLY A 68 -31.12 -0.76 0.90
C GLY A 68 -30.58 0.67 0.91
N ALA A 69 -29.27 0.87 1.11
CA ALA A 69 -28.68 2.19 1.33
C ALA A 69 -28.83 3.14 0.13
N ARG A 70 -28.93 2.63 -1.08
CA ARG A 70 -29.17 3.43 -2.30
C ARG A 70 -30.53 4.10 -2.32
N ALA A 71 -31.55 3.42 -1.79
CA ALA A 71 -32.89 3.98 -1.67
C ALA A 71 -32.96 5.15 -0.68
N GLU A 72 -32.02 5.20 0.26
CA GLU A 72 -31.89 6.25 1.28
C GLU A 72 -31.03 7.44 0.82
N GLY A 73 -30.58 7.46 -0.45
CA GLY A 73 -29.89 8.60 -1.05
C GLY A 73 -28.37 8.66 -0.78
N HIS A 74 -27.75 7.57 -0.34
CA HIS A 74 -26.30 7.52 -0.07
C HIS A 74 -25.41 7.53 -1.33
N GLY A 75 -26.00 7.52 -2.53
CA GLY A 75 -25.27 7.74 -3.77
C GLY A 75 -24.30 6.64 -4.19
N VAL A 76 -24.36 5.46 -3.58
CA VAL A 76 -23.46 4.35 -3.88
C VAL A 76 -23.81 3.74 -5.24
N PRO A 77 -22.83 3.58 -6.17
CA PRO A 77 -23.08 2.97 -7.47
C PRO A 77 -23.58 1.52 -7.37
N ALA A 78 -24.29 1.05 -8.40
CA ALA A 78 -24.68 -0.35 -8.49
C ALA A 78 -23.44 -1.28 -8.46
N GLY A 79 -23.55 -2.43 -7.79
CA GLY A 79 -22.45 -3.40 -7.65
C GLY A 79 -21.38 -3.01 -6.62
N TYR A 80 -21.69 -2.07 -5.75
CA TYR A 80 -20.88 -1.72 -4.57
C TYR A 80 -21.63 -1.99 -3.27
N ASP A 81 -22.54 -2.93 -3.29
CA ASP A 81 -23.16 -3.51 -2.11
C ASP A 81 -22.25 -4.60 -1.54
N PHE A 82 -21.70 -4.38 -0.37
CA PHE A 82 -20.74 -5.29 0.28
C PHE A 82 -21.42 -6.27 1.24
N GLY A 83 -22.70 -6.60 1.00
CA GLY A 83 -23.45 -7.57 1.78
C GLY A 83 -23.05 -9.02 1.53
N THR A 84 -22.41 -9.33 0.39
CA THR A 84 -22.01 -10.68 0.02
C THR A 84 -20.52 -10.79 -0.24
N HIS A 85 -19.94 -11.96 0.04
CA HIS A 85 -18.55 -12.25 -0.20
C HIS A 85 -18.16 -12.12 -1.69
N GLU A 86 -19.05 -12.56 -2.57
CA GLU A 86 -18.85 -12.50 -4.02
C GLU A 86 -18.62 -11.06 -4.52
N VAL A 87 -19.45 -10.12 -4.09
CA VAL A 87 -19.29 -8.71 -4.45
C VAL A 87 -18.00 -8.15 -3.89
N VAL A 88 -17.63 -8.52 -2.68
CA VAL A 88 -16.37 -8.09 -2.06
C VAL A 88 -15.16 -8.59 -2.85
N LEU A 89 -15.15 -9.84 -3.25
CA LEU A 89 -14.11 -10.41 -4.11
C LEU A 89 -14.02 -9.67 -5.45
N ALA A 90 -15.14 -9.40 -6.08
CA ALA A 90 -15.20 -8.67 -7.35
C ALA A 90 -14.73 -7.20 -7.22
N ARG A 91 -14.75 -6.63 -6.02
CA ARG A 91 -14.37 -5.24 -5.74
C ARG A 91 -13.12 -5.11 -4.86
N ARG A 92 -12.40 -6.20 -4.65
CA ARG A 92 -11.25 -6.30 -3.73
C ARG A 92 -10.22 -5.19 -3.91
N GLU A 93 -9.78 -4.95 -5.12
CA GLU A 93 -8.82 -3.89 -5.44
C GLU A 93 -9.35 -2.49 -5.10
N ARG A 94 -10.63 -2.26 -5.38
CA ARG A 94 -11.26 -0.96 -5.11
C ARG A 94 -11.45 -0.72 -3.62
N ILE A 95 -11.83 -1.76 -2.86
CA ILE A 95 -11.91 -1.69 -1.40
C ILE A 95 -10.55 -1.38 -0.83
N PHE A 96 -9.51 -2.10 -1.28
CA PHE A 96 -8.14 -1.87 -0.84
C PHE A 96 -7.72 -0.41 -1.08
N ALA A 97 -7.84 0.08 -2.31
CA ALA A 97 -7.42 1.41 -2.71
C ALA A 97 -8.15 2.56 -1.98
N ARG A 98 -9.23 2.27 -1.25
CA ARG A 98 -10.04 3.28 -0.56
C ARG A 98 -10.01 3.16 0.95
N ALA A 99 -9.83 1.96 1.49
CA ALA A 99 -10.13 1.68 2.90
C ALA A 99 -9.06 0.89 3.65
N ALA A 100 -8.07 0.29 2.97
CA ALA A 100 -7.13 -0.65 3.56
C ALA A 100 -5.73 -0.04 3.75
N GLY A 101 -5.00 -0.50 4.75
CA GLY A 101 -3.65 -0.04 5.05
C GLY A 101 -3.61 1.48 5.30
N SER A 102 -2.76 2.16 4.55
CA SER A 102 -2.63 3.62 4.60
C SER A 102 -3.75 4.38 3.86
N ASN A 103 -4.61 3.69 3.12
CA ASN A 103 -5.72 4.30 2.37
C ASN A 103 -6.90 4.60 3.30
N THR A 104 -7.24 5.87 3.45
CA THR A 104 -8.22 6.36 4.43
C THR A 104 -9.36 7.18 3.82
N THR A 105 -9.60 7.04 2.51
CA THR A 105 -10.67 7.80 1.84
C THR A 105 -12.07 7.21 2.06
N MET A 106 -12.14 5.99 2.59
CA MET A 106 -13.38 5.32 3.02
C MET A 106 -13.17 4.61 4.36
N PRO A 107 -14.18 4.60 5.20
CA PRO A 107 -15.39 5.43 5.15
C PRO A 107 -15.07 6.92 5.27
N PRO A 108 -15.98 7.82 4.86
CA PRO A 108 -15.73 9.27 4.92
C PRO A 108 -15.87 9.88 6.33
N GLY A 109 -15.74 9.08 7.37
CA GLY A 109 -15.98 9.49 8.76
C GLY A 109 -17.47 9.64 9.12
N PRO A 110 -17.79 9.93 10.38
CA PRO A 110 -16.88 10.07 11.53
C PRO A 110 -16.43 8.73 12.17
N TYR A 111 -16.90 7.61 11.68
CA TYR A 111 -16.62 6.26 12.24
C TYR A 111 -15.52 5.56 11.46
N ASP A 112 -14.32 6.13 11.51
CA ASP A 112 -13.16 5.55 10.85
C ASP A 112 -12.64 4.29 11.58
N PRO A 113 -12.30 3.23 10.82
CA PRO A 113 -11.61 2.10 11.40
C PRO A 113 -10.25 2.53 11.99
N PRO A 114 -9.85 2.01 13.16
CA PRO A 114 -8.50 2.19 13.66
C PRO A 114 -7.44 1.69 12.66
N ALA A 115 -6.22 2.23 12.72
CA ALA A 115 -5.14 1.85 11.82
C ALA A 115 -4.88 0.33 11.83
N GLU A 116 -4.90 -0.30 12.99
CA GLU A 116 -4.75 -1.75 13.14
C GLU A 116 -5.84 -2.54 12.39
N GLU A 117 -7.07 -2.08 12.42
CA GLU A 117 -8.18 -2.73 11.69
C GLU A 117 -8.03 -2.53 10.18
N ARG A 118 -7.51 -1.39 9.73
CA ARG A 118 -7.19 -1.16 8.31
C ARG A 118 -6.05 -2.04 7.83
N GLU A 119 -5.05 -2.30 8.67
CA GLU A 119 -3.95 -3.23 8.37
C GLU A 119 -4.44 -4.68 8.24
N LYS A 120 -5.33 -5.12 9.13
CA LYS A 120 -5.99 -6.43 9.02
C LYS A 120 -6.81 -6.55 7.72
N LEU A 121 -7.53 -5.48 7.36
CA LEU A 121 -8.24 -5.44 6.08
C LEU A 121 -7.27 -5.56 4.91
N ALA A 122 -6.14 -4.86 4.96
CA ALA A 122 -5.12 -4.90 3.90
C ALA A 122 -4.54 -6.30 3.74
N GLU A 123 -4.16 -6.96 4.84
CA GLU A 123 -3.67 -8.34 4.83
C GLU A 123 -4.72 -9.30 4.25
N TRP A 124 -5.95 -9.24 4.75
CA TRP A 124 -7.03 -10.10 4.30
C TRP A 124 -7.30 -9.97 2.80
N LEU A 125 -7.39 -8.73 2.29
CA LEU A 125 -7.58 -8.45 0.87
C LEU A 125 -6.37 -8.90 0.03
N ALA A 126 -5.15 -8.68 0.50
CA ALA A 126 -3.93 -9.11 -0.20
C ALA A 126 -3.84 -10.64 -0.33
N CYS A 127 -4.32 -11.36 0.67
CA CYS A 127 -4.37 -12.82 0.67
C CYS A 127 -5.55 -13.41 -0.13
N GLY A 128 -6.28 -12.60 -0.87
CA GLY A 128 -7.41 -13.08 -1.68
C GLY A 128 -8.76 -12.99 -1.00
N ALA A 129 -8.83 -12.46 0.21
CA ALA A 129 -10.04 -12.35 1.02
C ALA A 129 -10.73 -13.70 1.26
N PRO A 130 -10.02 -14.74 1.76
CA PRO A 130 -10.55 -16.10 1.93
C PRO A 130 -11.71 -16.21 2.91
#